data_b158b390a6bc5ac91c5c72286f84cc5a
#
_entry.id   b158b390a6bc5ac91c5c72286f84cc5a
#
_cell.length_a   1.000
_cell.length_b   1.000
_cell.length_c   1.000
_cell.angle_alpha   90.00
_cell.angle_beta   90.00
_cell.angle_gamma   90.00
#
_symmetry.space_group_name_H-M   'P 1'
#
loop_
_entity.id
_entity.type
_entity.pdbx_description
1 polymer ?
#
loop_
_entity_poly.entity_id
_entity_poly.type
_entity_poly.pdbx_seq_one_letter_code
_entity_poly.pdbx_strand_id
1 'polypeptide(L)'
;MEFLKQHESSTNISETDLLAILEESEHLLLNNEDSAVRNRLYAEISTQRCLPSWWTSQESAYLSSLTDTAQSLEYLIFRHKFHIYPKEHFVPQFPNYVLIEPVSSCNLRCPFCFQSDKSFTRKPFMGFMDMDLFVRIVDECEEGGTGAVTIASRGEPTLHPRFVEMMDYLSGKFFETKINTNATRLTSDICHALLRNEVNDIVLSIDSEQPDLFELMRKNAKFDKVLDDEKSVIRLE
;
A
#
# COMPACT_ATOMS: atom_id res chain seq x y z
N MET A 1 -16.48 4.02 18.01
CA MET A 1 -17.11 3.45 16.82
C MET A 1 -18.04 4.45 16.09
N GLU A 2 -17.82 5.73 16.23
CA GLU A 2 -18.60 6.79 15.56
C GLU A 2 -17.78 7.66 14.58
N PHE A 3 -16.46 7.48 14.51
CA PHE A 3 -15.54 8.30 13.72
C PHE A 3 -15.31 7.84 12.27
N LEU A 4 -15.85 6.69 11.86
CA LEU A 4 -15.71 6.17 10.49
C LEU A 4 -16.87 6.56 9.55
N LYS A 5 -17.74 7.50 9.92
CA LYS A 5 -18.94 7.87 9.15
C LYS A 5 -18.88 9.19 8.37
N GLN A 6 -17.75 9.88 8.30
CA GLN A 6 -17.71 11.22 7.69
C GLN A 6 -17.07 11.31 6.28
N HIS A 7 -16.68 10.21 5.65
CA HIS A 7 -16.25 10.23 4.24
C HIS A 7 -17.07 9.32 3.33
N GLU A 8 -18.39 9.20 3.59
CA GLU A 8 -19.34 8.64 2.61
C GLU A 8 -19.96 9.75 1.74
N SER A 9 -19.18 10.46 0.95
CA SER A 9 -19.64 10.91 -0.35
C SER A 9 -19.35 9.77 -1.32
N SER A 10 -20.16 8.71 -1.30
CA SER A 10 -20.04 7.60 -2.23
C SER A 10 -20.43 8.11 -3.63
N THR A 11 -19.44 8.61 -4.37
CA THR A 11 -19.52 8.62 -5.83
C THR A 11 -19.48 7.16 -6.26
N ASN A 12 -20.67 6.59 -6.47
CA ASN A 12 -20.80 5.21 -6.95
C ASN A 12 -20.41 5.20 -8.43
N ILE A 13 -19.19 4.77 -8.72
CA ILE A 13 -18.78 4.46 -10.09
C ILE A 13 -19.63 3.31 -10.59
N SER A 14 -20.24 3.49 -11.76
CA SER A 14 -21.03 2.48 -12.45
C SER A 14 -20.23 1.77 -13.54
N GLU A 15 -20.78 0.67 -14.06
CA GLU A 15 -20.20 -0.01 -15.24
C GLU A 15 -20.14 0.91 -16.46
N THR A 16 -21.09 1.84 -16.60
CA THR A 16 -21.10 2.82 -17.69
C THR A 16 -19.98 3.84 -17.58
N ASP A 17 -19.63 4.25 -16.36
CA ASP A 17 -18.50 5.16 -16.14
C ASP A 17 -17.17 4.48 -16.51
N LEU A 18 -17.00 3.20 -16.14
CA LEU A 18 -15.81 2.43 -16.52
C LEU A 18 -15.71 2.25 -18.03
N LEU A 19 -16.82 1.93 -18.69
CA LEU A 19 -16.85 1.81 -20.15
C LEU A 19 -16.49 3.13 -20.84
N ALA A 20 -17.00 4.27 -20.33
CA ALA A 20 -16.66 5.59 -20.85
C ALA A 20 -15.15 5.86 -20.76
N ILE A 21 -14.52 5.60 -19.60
CA ILE A 21 -13.07 5.74 -19.43
C ILE A 21 -12.30 4.88 -20.44
N LEU A 22 -12.71 3.61 -20.60
CA LEU A 22 -12.04 2.67 -21.51
C LEU A 22 -12.21 3.06 -22.98
N GLU A 23 -13.35 3.66 -23.38
CA GLU A 23 -13.62 4.16 -24.72
C GLU A 23 -12.87 5.46 -25.01
N GLU A 24 -12.96 6.44 -24.10
CA GLU A 24 -12.25 7.73 -24.23
C GLU A 24 -10.74 7.59 -24.31
N SER A 25 -10.20 6.55 -23.66
CA SER A 25 -8.78 6.24 -23.64
C SER A 25 -8.27 5.38 -24.82
N GLU A 26 -9.13 5.07 -25.81
CA GLU A 26 -8.74 4.23 -26.96
C GLU A 26 -7.58 4.80 -27.77
N HIS A 27 -7.46 6.12 -27.80
CA HIS A 27 -6.41 6.84 -28.54
C HIS A 27 -5.06 6.86 -27.81
N LEU A 28 -4.99 6.45 -26.54
CA LEU A 28 -3.76 6.46 -25.77
C LEU A 28 -2.82 5.34 -26.26
N LEU A 29 -1.54 5.68 -26.39
CA LEU A 29 -0.51 4.72 -26.77
C LEU A 29 -0.14 3.85 -25.56
N LEU A 30 -0.61 2.62 -25.57
CA LEU A 30 -0.27 1.61 -24.59
C LEU A 30 0.71 0.60 -25.15
N ASN A 31 1.49 -0.04 -24.28
CA ASN A 31 2.21 -1.24 -24.67
C ASN A 31 1.25 -2.40 -24.99
N ASN A 32 1.75 -3.47 -25.59
CA ASN A 32 0.91 -4.59 -26.01
C ASN A 32 0.17 -5.29 -24.85
N GLU A 33 0.81 -5.37 -23.69
CA GLU A 33 0.22 -5.99 -22.49
C GLU A 33 -0.94 -5.15 -21.95
N ASP A 34 -0.75 -3.85 -21.80
CA ASP A 34 -1.76 -2.93 -21.29
C ASP A 34 -2.94 -2.80 -22.25
N SER A 35 -2.68 -2.78 -23.56
CA SER A 35 -3.71 -2.81 -24.59
C SER A 35 -4.57 -4.08 -24.50
N ALA A 36 -3.95 -5.23 -24.27
CA ALA A 36 -4.68 -6.49 -24.10
C ALA A 36 -5.54 -6.47 -22.83
N VAL A 37 -5.02 -5.93 -21.72
CA VAL A 37 -5.75 -5.78 -20.45
C VAL A 37 -6.93 -4.83 -20.61
N ARG A 38 -6.74 -3.67 -21.23
CA ARG A 38 -7.83 -2.72 -21.52
C ARG A 38 -8.94 -3.37 -22.33
N ASN A 39 -8.60 -4.06 -23.42
CA ASN A 39 -9.57 -4.70 -24.30
C ASN A 39 -10.33 -5.81 -23.56
N ARG A 40 -9.65 -6.56 -22.72
CA ARG A 40 -10.25 -7.59 -21.87
C ARG A 40 -11.24 -7.00 -20.87
N LEU A 41 -10.86 -5.93 -20.16
CA LEU A 41 -11.73 -5.21 -19.23
C LEU A 41 -12.99 -4.70 -19.96
N TYR A 42 -12.81 -4.07 -21.09
CA TYR A 42 -13.92 -3.57 -21.92
C TYR A 42 -14.88 -4.70 -22.29
N ALA A 43 -14.35 -5.82 -22.82
CA ALA A 43 -15.15 -6.96 -23.21
C ALA A 43 -15.89 -7.60 -22.01
N GLU A 44 -15.25 -7.71 -20.86
CA GLU A 44 -15.85 -8.25 -19.64
C GLU A 44 -17.01 -7.38 -19.17
N ILE A 45 -16.79 -6.07 -18.99
CA ILE A 45 -17.82 -5.15 -18.48
C ILE A 45 -18.96 -5.00 -19.48
N SER A 46 -18.68 -4.83 -20.76
CA SER A 46 -19.72 -4.65 -21.81
C SER A 46 -20.59 -5.89 -21.97
N THR A 47 -20.04 -7.10 -21.77
CA THR A 47 -20.77 -8.36 -21.90
C THR A 47 -21.57 -8.68 -20.64
N GLN A 48 -20.96 -8.55 -19.48
CA GLN A 48 -21.59 -8.91 -18.20
C GLN A 48 -22.52 -7.83 -17.65
N ARG A 49 -22.38 -6.59 -18.12
CA ARG A 49 -23.15 -5.44 -17.65
C ARG A 49 -23.08 -5.24 -16.14
N CYS A 50 -21.89 -5.46 -15.56
CA CYS A 50 -21.62 -5.26 -14.14
C CYS A 50 -20.15 -4.86 -13.92
N LEU A 51 -19.89 -4.30 -12.76
CA LEU A 51 -18.52 -4.01 -12.32
C LEU A 51 -17.71 -5.31 -12.18
N PRO A 52 -16.38 -5.27 -12.37
CA PRO A 52 -15.51 -6.43 -12.14
C PRO A 52 -15.70 -7.00 -10.73
N SER A 53 -15.59 -8.32 -10.57
CA SER A 53 -15.82 -9.02 -9.29
C SER A 53 -14.88 -8.60 -8.15
N TRP A 54 -13.79 -7.93 -8.48
CA TRP A 54 -12.82 -7.39 -7.52
C TRP A 54 -13.06 -5.90 -7.19
N TRP A 55 -14.05 -5.26 -7.82
CA TRP A 55 -14.35 -3.85 -7.60
C TRP A 55 -15.03 -3.62 -6.24
N THR A 56 -14.54 -2.65 -5.49
CA THR A 56 -15.06 -2.26 -4.17
C THR A 56 -15.33 -0.75 -4.07
N SER A 57 -15.86 -0.31 -2.95
CA SER A 57 -16.04 1.12 -2.66
C SER A 57 -14.70 1.88 -2.60
N GLN A 58 -13.61 1.19 -2.25
CA GLN A 58 -12.28 1.80 -2.21
C GLN A 58 -11.77 2.14 -3.62
N GLU A 59 -11.92 1.21 -4.58
CA GLU A 59 -11.61 1.49 -5.99
C GLU A 59 -12.48 2.62 -6.53
N SER A 60 -13.78 2.64 -6.20
CA SER A 60 -14.69 3.71 -6.61
C SER A 60 -14.26 5.07 -6.08
N ALA A 61 -13.91 5.15 -4.79
CA ALA A 61 -13.46 6.38 -4.15
C ALA A 61 -12.16 6.89 -4.78
N TYR A 62 -11.18 6.01 -4.98
CA TYR A 62 -9.91 6.39 -5.59
C TYR A 62 -10.08 6.85 -7.04
N LEU A 63 -10.78 6.08 -7.88
CA LEU A 63 -11.01 6.46 -9.27
C LEU A 63 -11.76 7.80 -9.39
N SER A 64 -12.73 8.07 -8.49
CA SER A 64 -13.45 9.34 -8.46
C SER A 64 -12.59 10.54 -8.07
N SER A 65 -11.45 10.33 -7.41
CA SER A 65 -10.50 11.40 -7.07
C SER A 65 -9.60 11.78 -8.24
N LEU A 66 -9.50 10.91 -9.26
CA LEU A 66 -8.70 11.18 -10.45
C LEU A 66 -9.49 12.06 -11.43
N THR A 67 -8.81 13.05 -11.98
CA THR A 67 -9.41 14.00 -12.95
C THR A 67 -8.89 13.78 -14.37
N ASP A 68 -7.85 12.97 -14.53
CA ASP A 68 -7.22 12.68 -15.81
C ASP A 68 -7.61 11.27 -16.30
N THR A 69 -8.13 11.19 -17.51
CA THR A 69 -8.54 9.91 -18.15
C THR A 69 -7.36 8.95 -18.32
N ALA A 70 -6.16 9.45 -18.59
CA ALA A 70 -4.97 8.60 -18.71
C ALA A 70 -4.61 7.93 -17.37
N GLN A 71 -4.58 8.70 -16.28
CA GLN A 71 -4.37 8.16 -14.94
C GLN A 71 -5.47 7.18 -14.53
N SER A 72 -6.72 7.49 -14.88
CA SER A 72 -7.85 6.59 -14.63
C SER A 72 -7.71 5.26 -15.35
N LEU A 73 -7.27 5.28 -16.61
CA LEU A 73 -6.98 4.06 -17.37
C LEU A 73 -5.84 3.26 -16.76
N GLU A 74 -4.72 3.92 -16.43
CA GLU A 74 -3.56 3.28 -15.81
C GLU A 74 -3.94 2.61 -14.49
N TYR A 75 -4.75 3.27 -13.66
CA TYR A 75 -5.26 2.68 -12.43
C TYR A 75 -6.14 1.45 -12.68
N LEU A 76 -7.05 1.51 -13.66
CA LEU A 76 -7.90 0.36 -14.02
C LEU A 76 -7.06 -0.84 -14.51
N ILE A 77 -6.07 -0.59 -15.34
CA ILE A 77 -5.12 -1.62 -15.82
C ILE A 77 -4.35 -2.21 -14.64
N PHE A 78 -3.81 -1.36 -13.75
CA PHE A 78 -3.11 -1.79 -12.55
C PHE A 78 -3.99 -2.70 -11.69
N ARG A 79 -5.22 -2.29 -11.36
CA ARG A 79 -6.14 -3.06 -10.52
C ARG A 79 -6.52 -4.40 -11.16
N HIS A 80 -6.77 -4.41 -12.46
CA HIS A 80 -7.03 -5.66 -13.18
C HIS A 80 -5.85 -6.62 -13.09
N LYS A 81 -4.63 -6.17 -13.40
CA LYS A 81 -3.41 -6.96 -13.29
C LYS A 81 -3.23 -7.49 -11.86
N PHE A 82 -3.40 -6.63 -10.86
CA PHE A 82 -3.24 -6.99 -9.44
C PHE A 82 -4.15 -8.14 -9.01
N HIS A 83 -5.41 -8.15 -9.48
CA HIS A 83 -6.39 -9.15 -9.08
C HIS A 83 -6.42 -10.40 -9.96
N ILE A 84 -6.07 -10.28 -11.23
CA ILE A 84 -6.24 -11.36 -12.21
C ILE A 84 -4.95 -12.15 -12.44
N TYR A 85 -3.81 -11.49 -12.56
CA TYR A 85 -2.54 -12.17 -12.85
C TYR A 85 -2.17 -13.26 -11.84
N PRO A 86 -2.31 -13.05 -10.52
CA PRO A 86 -2.05 -14.12 -9.55
C PRO A 86 -3.00 -15.32 -9.71
N LYS A 87 -4.28 -15.07 -10.05
CA LYS A 87 -5.27 -16.14 -10.26
C LYS A 87 -4.98 -16.97 -11.51
N GLU A 88 -4.43 -16.34 -12.54
CA GLU A 88 -4.07 -16.96 -13.81
C GLU A 88 -2.63 -17.47 -13.84
N HIS A 89 -1.88 -17.29 -12.73
CA HIS A 89 -0.45 -17.60 -12.66
C HIS A 89 0.37 -16.91 -13.76
N PHE A 90 -0.09 -15.73 -14.20
CA PHE A 90 0.62 -14.93 -15.19
C PHE A 90 1.73 -14.13 -14.51
N VAL A 91 2.94 -14.19 -15.08
CA VAL A 91 4.11 -13.43 -14.61
C VAL A 91 4.37 -12.30 -15.60
N PRO A 92 4.13 -11.03 -15.23
CA PRO A 92 4.42 -9.88 -16.08
C PRO A 92 5.94 -9.66 -16.22
N GLN A 93 6.34 -8.84 -17.17
CA GLN A 93 7.76 -8.48 -17.34
C GLN A 93 8.33 -7.77 -16.12
N PHE A 94 7.51 -6.97 -15.44
CA PHE A 94 7.88 -6.28 -14.21
C PHE A 94 6.80 -6.45 -13.14
N PRO A 95 7.17 -6.55 -11.85
CA PRO A 95 6.20 -6.77 -10.78
C PRO A 95 5.18 -5.64 -10.68
N ASN A 96 3.89 -5.99 -10.68
CA ASN A 96 2.79 -5.03 -10.49
C ASN A 96 2.66 -4.54 -9.04
N TYR A 97 3.25 -5.28 -8.10
CA TYR A 97 3.29 -5.00 -6.67
C TYR A 97 4.64 -5.40 -6.11
N VAL A 98 5.21 -4.56 -5.24
CA VAL A 98 6.50 -4.81 -4.58
C VAL A 98 6.39 -4.60 -3.08
N LEU A 99 6.99 -5.51 -2.29
CA LEU A 99 7.20 -5.34 -0.87
C LEU A 99 8.66 -5.02 -0.62
N ILE A 100 8.92 -3.86 -0.01
CA ILE A 100 10.27 -3.40 0.33
C ILE A 100 10.47 -3.53 1.84
N GLU A 101 11.56 -4.19 2.24
CA GLU A 101 11.99 -4.30 3.63
C GLU A 101 13.16 -3.34 3.90
N PRO A 102 12.92 -2.11 4.39
CA PRO A 102 14.00 -1.17 4.68
C PRO A 102 14.77 -1.52 5.95
N VAL A 103 14.17 -2.29 6.85
CA VAL A 103 14.75 -2.70 8.13
C VAL A 103 14.43 -4.15 8.39
N SER A 104 15.45 -4.97 8.60
CA SER A 104 15.27 -6.38 9.00
C SER A 104 15.26 -6.60 10.51
N SER A 105 15.47 -5.54 11.33
CA SER A 105 15.38 -5.60 12.78
C SER A 105 14.07 -5.04 13.31
N CYS A 106 13.64 -5.54 14.47
CA CYS A 106 12.45 -5.04 15.16
C CYS A 106 12.76 -4.80 16.64
N ASN A 107 12.14 -3.78 17.22
CA ASN A 107 12.25 -3.46 18.65
C ASN A 107 11.35 -4.33 19.54
N LEU A 108 10.40 -5.07 18.95
CA LEU A 108 9.53 -6.01 19.67
C LEU A 108 10.04 -7.45 19.60
N ARG A 109 9.47 -8.31 20.48
CA ARG A 109 9.78 -9.75 20.55
C ARG A 109 8.50 -10.55 20.67
N CYS A 110 7.60 -10.37 19.71
CA CYS A 110 6.31 -11.06 19.68
C CYS A 110 6.53 -12.58 19.63
N PRO A 111 5.89 -13.37 20.51
CA PRO A 111 6.15 -14.82 20.60
C PRO A 111 5.72 -15.59 19.34
N PHE A 112 4.79 -15.06 18.56
CA PHE A 112 4.32 -15.66 17.30
C PHE A 112 5.11 -15.18 16.08
N CYS A 113 6.04 -14.24 16.24
CA CYS A 113 6.83 -13.71 15.13
C CYS A 113 8.03 -14.62 14.85
N PHE A 114 8.30 -14.88 13.56
CA PHE A 114 9.48 -15.62 13.13
C PHE A 114 10.81 -14.99 13.57
N GLN A 115 10.84 -13.70 13.93
CA GLN A 115 12.01 -13.05 14.56
C GLN A 115 12.35 -13.60 15.95
N SER A 116 11.52 -14.47 16.53
CA SER A 116 11.88 -15.25 17.71
C SER A 116 12.99 -16.27 17.44
N ASP A 117 13.14 -16.71 16.18
CA ASP A 117 14.24 -17.60 15.74
C ASP A 117 15.56 -16.80 15.65
N LYS A 118 16.51 -17.22 16.49
CA LYS A 118 17.82 -16.56 16.58
C LYS A 118 18.77 -16.92 15.42
N SER A 119 18.43 -17.89 14.57
CA SER A 119 19.29 -18.32 13.47
C SER A 119 19.54 -17.19 12.45
N PHE A 120 18.54 -16.35 12.20
CA PHE A 120 18.61 -15.22 11.25
C PHE A 120 18.42 -13.83 11.86
N THR A 121 18.25 -13.71 13.20
CA THR A 121 18.16 -12.41 13.89
C THR A 121 19.52 -11.89 14.35
N ARG A 122 20.56 -12.10 13.56
CA ARG A 122 21.95 -11.68 13.79
C ARG A 122 22.62 -11.33 12.48
N LYS A 123 23.79 -10.69 12.53
CA LYS A 123 24.60 -10.47 11.32
C LYS A 123 24.92 -11.81 10.65
N PRO A 124 24.88 -11.90 9.29
CA PRO A 124 24.70 -10.80 8.33
C PRO A 124 23.23 -10.48 7.99
N PHE A 125 22.24 -11.12 8.63
CA PHE A 125 20.82 -11.08 8.24
C PHE A 125 20.07 -9.85 8.77
N MET A 126 20.70 -9.07 9.66
CA MET A 126 20.07 -7.90 10.28
C MET A 126 20.78 -6.62 9.84
N GLY A 127 19.98 -5.62 9.45
CA GLY A 127 20.51 -4.34 9.00
C GLY A 127 19.42 -3.35 8.59
N PHE A 128 19.91 -2.25 8.05
CA PHE A 128 19.12 -1.21 7.42
C PHE A 128 19.48 -1.18 5.94
N MET A 129 18.49 -0.96 5.09
CA MET A 129 18.69 -0.76 3.66
C MET A 129 19.43 0.57 3.43
N ASP A 130 20.40 0.56 2.55
CA ASP A 130 21.04 1.81 2.12
C ASP A 130 20.06 2.65 1.31
N MET A 131 20.11 3.98 1.50
CA MET A 131 19.18 4.88 0.81
C MET A 131 19.38 4.90 -0.70
N ASP A 132 20.61 4.75 -1.18
CA ASP A 132 20.88 4.70 -2.62
C ASP A 132 20.28 3.43 -3.25
N LEU A 133 20.30 2.31 -2.50
CA LEU A 133 19.61 1.09 -2.91
C LEU A 133 18.10 1.29 -2.92
N PHE A 134 17.55 1.94 -1.89
CA PHE A 134 16.11 2.23 -1.81
C PHE A 134 15.66 3.08 -3.00
N VAL A 135 16.35 4.18 -3.27
CA VAL A 135 16.10 5.08 -4.41
C VAL A 135 16.11 4.29 -5.71
N ARG A 136 17.16 3.49 -5.95
CA ARG A 136 17.25 2.68 -7.17
C ARG A 136 16.09 1.70 -7.32
N ILE A 137 15.68 1.01 -6.25
CA ILE A 137 14.55 0.07 -6.30
C ILE A 137 13.25 0.82 -6.63
N VAL A 138 13.03 1.99 -6.02
CA VAL A 138 11.83 2.81 -6.25
C VAL A 138 11.79 3.30 -7.70
N ASP A 139 12.91 3.78 -8.22
CA ASP A 139 12.99 4.27 -9.61
C ASP A 139 12.76 3.13 -10.62
N GLU A 140 13.40 1.96 -10.41
CA GLU A 140 13.17 0.78 -11.25
C GLU A 140 11.70 0.33 -11.19
N CYS A 141 11.04 0.43 -10.03
CA CYS A 141 9.62 0.11 -9.87
C CYS A 141 8.72 1.11 -10.62
N GLU A 142 9.00 2.41 -10.51
CA GLU A 142 8.28 3.46 -11.21
C GLU A 142 8.42 3.31 -12.73
N GLU A 143 9.64 3.15 -13.23
CA GLU A 143 9.94 2.93 -14.66
C GLU A 143 9.32 1.63 -15.19
N GLY A 144 9.26 0.58 -14.37
CA GLY A 144 8.68 -0.72 -14.70
C GLY A 144 7.15 -0.77 -14.64
N GLY A 145 6.48 0.32 -14.18
CA GLY A 145 5.02 0.40 -14.09
C GLY A 145 4.44 -0.38 -12.90
N THR A 146 5.20 -0.50 -11.80
CA THR A 146 4.66 -1.00 -10.53
C THR A 146 3.57 -0.05 -10.03
N GLY A 147 2.38 -0.58 -9.74
CA GLY A 147 1.25 0.24 -9.27
C GLY A 147 1.17 0.37 -7.76
N ALA A 148 1.72 -0.57 -6.99
CA ALA A 148 1.65 -0.53 -5.53
C ALA A 148 2.95 -0.98 -4.85
N VAL A 149 3.23 -0.33 -3.71
CA VAL A 149 4.38 -0.67 -2.86
C VAL A 149 3.95 -0.83 -1.41
N THR A 150 4.46 -1.86 -0.73
CA THR A 150 4.31 -2.00 0.72
C THR A 150 5.67 -1.89 1.41
N ILE A 151 5.75 -1.00 2.38
CA ILE A 151 6.92 -0.86 3.26
C ILE A 151 6.66 -1.68 4.52
N ALA A 152 7.22 -2.88 4.56
CA ALA A 152 6.97 -3.86 5.62
C ALA A 152 8.02 -4.98 5.63
N SER A 153 7.68 -6.11 6.16
CA SER A 153 8.28 -7.42 6.20
C SER A 153 8.77 -7.83 7.59
N ARG A 154 10.04 -8.26 7.73
CA ARG A 154 10.54 -8.86 8.98
C ARG A 154 10.74 -7.86 10.10
N GLY A 155 11.18 -6.66 9.76
CA GLY A 155 11.52 -5.62 10.74
C GLY A 155 10.39 -4.65 11.02
N GLU A 156 10.74 -3.61 11.75
CA GLU A 156 9.89 -2.45 11.98
C GLU A 156 10.39 -1.28 11.11
N PRO A 157 9.66 -0.87 10.07
CA PRO A 157 10.13 0.14 9.12
C PRO A 157 10.49 1.48 9.77
N THR A 158 9.71 1.90 10.78
CA THR A 158 9.89 3.19 11.48
C THR A 158 11.18 3.27 12.31
N LEU A 159 11.91 2.16 12.43
CA LEU A 159 13.26 2.15 13.04
C LEU A 159 14.32 2.64 12.06
N HIS A 160 14.03 2.75 10.76
CA HIS A 160 15.03 3.23 9.81
C HIS A 160 15.38 4.70 10.10
N PRO A 161 16.66 5.05 10.25
CA PRO A 161 17.06 6.42 10.60
C PRO A 161 16.66 7.47 9.56
N ARG A 162 16.48 7.06 8.30
CA ARG A 162 16.05 7.91 7.19
C ARG A 162 14.62 7.58 6.73
N PHE A 163 13.75 7.07 7.61
CA PHE A 163 12.40 6.64 7.26
C PHE A 163 11.57 7.78 6.66
N VAL A 164 11.64 8.98 7.25
CA VAL A 164 10.93 10.17 6.76
C VAL A 164 11.36 10.49 5.32
N GLU A 165 12.65 10.47 5.04
CA GLU A 165 13.19 10.72 3.70
C GLU A 165 12.77 9.65 2.68
N MET A 166 12.65 8.38 3.13
CA MET A 166 12.09 7.31 2.29
C MET A 166 10.64 7.58 1.92
N MET A 167 9.82 8.04 2.87
CA MET A 167 8.42 8.41 2.58
C MET A 167 8.34 9.59 1.63
N ASP A 168 9.17 10.61 1.84
CA ASP A 168 9.23 11.76 0.94
C ASP A 168 9.62 11.35 -0.50
N TYR A 169 10.48 10.35 -0.63
CA TYR A 169 10.89 9.83 -1.93
C TYR A 169 9.80 9.01 -2.65
N LEU A 170 8.93 8.33 -1.89
CA LEU A 170 7.81 7.54 -2.46
C LEU A 170 6.64 8.39 -2.94
N SER A 171 6.56 9.64 -2.47
CA SER A 171 5.40 10.51 -2.71
C SER A 171 5.07 10.64 -4.20
N GLY A 172 3.83 10.31 -4.56
CA GLY A 172 3.29 10.47 -5.92
C GLY A 172 3.81 9.47 -6.97
N LYS A 173 4.63 8.49 -6.58
CA LYS A 173 5.21 7.53 -7.54
C LYS A 173 4.37 6.28 -7.80
N PHE A 174 3.43 5.96 -6.91
CA PHE A 174 2.61 4.76 -6.99
C PHE A 174 1.14 5.09 -6.72
N PHE A 175 0.23 4.31 -7.27
CA PHE A 175 -1.19 4.42 -6.96
C PHE A 175 -1.49 4.05 -5.51
N GLU A 176 -0.77 3.07 -4.96
CA GLU A 176 -0.96 2.61 -3.60
C GLU A 176 0.38 2.47 -2.88
N THR A 177 0.53 3.25 -1.80
CA THR A 177 1.63 3.10 -0.85
C THR A 177 1.07 2.64 0.48
N LYS A 178 1.58 1.52 0.98
CA LYS A 178 1.15 0.91 2.23
C LYS A 178 2.29 0.74 3.20
N ILE A 179 2.01 0.94 4.49
CA ILE A 179 2.96 0.70 5.58
C ILE A 179 2.34 -0.21 6.61
N ASN A 180 3.10 -1.23 7.04
CA ASN A 180 2.76 -2.00 8.22
C ASN A 180 3.74 -1.66 9.35
N THR A 181 3.23 -1.22 10.49
CA THR A 181 4.05 -0.82 11.64
C THR A 181 3.49 -1.38 12.95
N ASN A 182 4.38 -1.61 13.90
CA ASN A 182 3.98 -1.94 15.27
C ASN A 182 3.58 -0.71 16.10
N ALA A 183 3.57 0.46 15.49
CA ALA A 183 3.15 1.75 16.03
C ALA A 183 3.97 2.28 17.24
N THR A 184 5.01 1.59 17.70
CA THR A 184 5.78 2.01 18.91
C THR A 184 6.71 3.20 18.69
N ARG A 185 6.84 3.66 17.46
CA ARG A 185 7.74 4.74 17.02
C ARG A 185 7.07 5.78 16.13
N LEU A 186 5.75 5.92 16.19
CA LEU A 186 5.00 6.96 15.46
C LEU A 186 5.22 8.32 16.11
N THR A 187 6.41 8.88 15.91
CA THR A 187 6.73 10.25 16.32
C THR A 187 5.98 11.26 15.46
N SER A 188 5.82 12.49 15.93
CA SER A 188 5.18 13.59 15.18
C SER A 188 5.78 13.73 13.76
N ASP A 189 7.10 13.66 13.61
CA ASP A 189 7.77 13.78 12.30
C ASP A 189 7.38 12.63 11.36
N ILE A 190 7.29 11.40 11.89
CA ILE A 190 6.86 10.23 11.12
C ILE A 190 5.40 10.39 10.71
N CYS A 191 4.52 10.76 11.65
CA CYS A 191 3.10 10.97 11.35
C CYS A 191 2.90 12.05 10.27
N HIS A 192 3.58 13.19 10.41
CA HIS A 192 3.54 14.23 9.38
C HIS A 192 4.07 13.76 8.03
N ALA A 193 5.13 12.92 8.01
CA ALA A 193 5.64 12.37 6.76
C ALA A 193 4.62 11.44 6.08
N LEU A 194 3.95 10.58 6.85
CA LEU A 194 2.93 9.68 6.33
C LEU A 194 1.75 10.43 5.74
N LEU A 195 1.28 11.48 6.42
CA LEU A 195 0.13 12.27 5.97
C LEU A 195 0.46 13.15 4.77
N ARG A 196 1.57 13.93 4.82
CA ARG A 196 1.94 14.83 3.71
C ARG A 196 2.29 14.10 2.42
N ASN A 197 2.71 12.83 2.52
CA ASN A 197 3.05 12.00 1.37
C ASN A 197 1.90 11.06 0.96
N GLU A 198 0.69 11.34 1.48
CA GLU A 198 -0.56 10.68 1.09
C GLU A 198 -0.45 9.14 1.09
N VAL A 199 0.20 8.57 2.13
CA VAL A 199 0.28 7.12 2.29
C VAL A 199 -1.13 6.56 2.41
N ASN A 200 -1.52 5.71 1.45
CA ASN A 200 -2.91 5.23 1.32
C ASN A 200 -3.34 4.35 2.49
N ASP A 201 -2.45 3.46 2.93
CA ASP A 201 -2.77 2.49 3.99
C ASP A 201 -1.70 2.48 5.08
N ILE A 202 -2.08 2.81 6.31
CA ILE A 202 -1.24 2.67 7.49
C ILE A 202 -1.84 1.55 8.36
N VAL A 203 -1.23 0.37 8.31
CA VAL A 203 -1.68 -0.79 9.07
C VAL A 203 -0.94 -0.84 10.40
N LEU A 204 -1.68 -0.60 11.49
CA LEU A 204 -1.17 -0.69 12.85
C LEU A 204 -1.32 -2.14 13.36
N SER A 205 -0.21 -2.73 13.79
CA SER A 205 -0.20 -4.11 14.29
C SER A 205 -0.71 -4.19 15.73
N ILE A 206 -2.02 -4.10 15.91
CA ILE A 206 -2.70 -4.16 17.21
C ILE A 206 -3.54 -5.43 17.26
N ASP A 207 -3.15 -6.40 18.13
CA ASP A 207 -3.80 -7.72 18.18
C ASP A 207 -4.96 -7.78 19.17
N SER A 208 -5.05 -6.83 20.11
CA SER A 208 -6.06 -6.82 21.16
C SER A 208 -6.31 -5.41 21.68
N GLU A 209 -7.55 -5.14 22.04
CA GLU A 209 -7.98 -3.94 22.79
C GLU A 209 -7.71 -4.04 24.30
N GLN A 210 -7.38 -5.24 24.79
CA GLN A 210 -7.06 -5.48 26.20
C GLN A 210 -5.55 -5.25 26.42
N PRO A 211 -5.16 -4.30 27.30
CA PRO A 211 -3.75 -3.94 27.51
C PRO A 211 -2.84 -5.11 27.85
N ASP A 212 -3.27 -5.94 28.81
CA ASP A 212 -2.48 -7.09 29.27
C ASP A 212 -2.26 -8.12 28.15
N LEU A 213 -3.30 -8.38 27.35
CA LEU A 213 -3.20 -9.32 26.23
C LEU A 213 -2.35 -8.74 25.10
N PHE A 214 -2.52 -7.45 24.80
CA PHE A 214 -1.65 -6.76 23.81
C PHE A 214 -0.17 -6.85 24.21
N GLU A 215 0.16 -6.51 25.48
CA GLU A 215 1.56 -6.52 25.94
C GLU A 215 2.13 -7.95 26.03
N LEU A 216 1.28 -8.96 26.26
CA LEU A 216 1.67 -10.36 26.18
C LEU A 216 2.03 -10.78 24.74
N MET A 217 1.20 -10.39 23.78
CA MET A 217 1.37 -10.72 22.36
C MET A 217 2.44 -9.87 21.70
N ARG A 218 2.55 -8.59 22.04
CA ARG A 218 3.53 -7.63 21.53
C ARG A 218 4.62 -7.34 22.56
N LYS A 219 5.34 -8.37 22.96
CA LYS A 219 6.39 -8.27 23.99
C LYS A 219 7.37 -7.13 23.72
N ASN A 220 7.58 -6.27 24.72
CA ASN A 220 8.31 -5.02 24.72
C ASN A 220 7.52 -3.80 24.21
N ALA A 221 6.29 -3.94 23.76
CA ALA A 221 5.38 -2.82 23.55
C ALA A 221 4.70 -2.41 24.87
N LYS A 222 4.18 -1.18 24.90
CA LYS A 222 3.30 -0.65 25.93
C LYS A 222 2.04 -0.15 25.28
N PHE A 223 0.88 -0.69 25.74
CA PHE A 223 -0.41 -0.42 25.12
C PHE A 223 -0.75 1.07 25.13
N ASP A 224 -0.64 1.70 26.30
CA ASP A 224 -0.94 3.14 26.45
C ASP A 224 -0.10 4.00 25.53
N LYS A 225 1.20 3.67 25.35
CA LYS A 225 2.08 4.41 24.46
C LYS A 225 1.65 4.28 22.99
N VAL A 226 1.28 3.07 22.56
CA VAL A 226 0.83 2.84 21.18
C VAL A 226 -0.48 3.61 20.92
N LEU A 227 -1.41 3.63 21.87
CA LEU A 227 -2.65 4.41 21.76
C LEU A 227 -2.41 5.93 21.73
N ASP A 228 -1.44 6.42 22.48
CA ASP A 228 -1.11 7.85 22.48
C ASP A 228 -0.44 8.27 21.17
N ASP A 229 0.42 7.41 20.62
CA ASP A 229 1.07 7.61 19.32
C ASP A 229 0.01 7.52 18.18
N GLU A 230 -0.96 6.59 18.25
CA GLU A 230 -2.09 6.49 17.31
C GLU A 230 -2.99 7.75 17.34
N LYS A 231 -3.37 8.23 18.53
CA LYS A 231 -4.14 9.48 18.66
C LYS A 231 -3.41 10.69 18.09
N SER A 232 -2.09 10.66 18.03
CA SER A 232 -1.29 11.71 17.42
C SER A 232 -1.46 11.71 15.89
N VAL A 233 -1.57 10.55 15.25
CA VAL A 233 -1.88 10.43 13.81
C VAL A 233 -3.28 10.99 13.51
N ILE A 234 -4.30 10.55 14.29
CA ILE A 234 -5.70 10.96 14.10
C ILE A 234 -5.92 12.46 14.35
N ARG A 235 -5.12 13.10 15.20
CA ARG A 235 -5.25 14.54 15.50
C ARG A 235 -4.60 15.47 14.48
N LEU A 236 -3.87 14.92 13.52
CA LEU A 236 -3.21 15.69 12.47
C LEU A 236 -4.06 15.79 11.18
N GLU A 237 -5.21 15.08 11.15
CA GLU A 237 -6.27 15.25 10.14
C GLU A 237 -7.16 16.47 10.50
#